data_e42954873646a490f009a3ca0a40860b
#
_entry.id   e42954873646a490f009a3ca0a40860b
#
_cell.length_a   1.000
_cell.length_b   1.000
_cell.length_c   1.000
_cell.angle_alpha   90.00
_cell.angle_beta   90.00
_cell.angle_gamma   90.00
#
_symmetry.space_group_name_H-M   'P 1'
#
loop_
_entity.id
_entity.type
_entity.pdbx_description
1 polymer ?
#
loop_
_entity_poly.entity_id
_entity_poly.type
_entity_poly.pdbx_seq_one_letter_code
_entity_poly.pdbx_strand_id
1 'polypeptide(L)'
;MSSKIEKMLVQAFEHVEDGNYSDALKLYDLALKEEPANPSILIDKGATLQNLGKLKLAIKTYDKALKISPENLDALLNKGAALHSEEKYLEAIECYDAALKIDKKCAMALAYKGLSLGEMDKLQEAIKHFKKALSIDKHYDLASISKDMAQELLKSIKEKKSKTQ
;
A
#
# COMPACT_ATOMS: atom_id res chain seq x y z
N MET A 1 -22.77 -0.56 -13.93
CA MET A 1 -22.99 0.33 -12.76
C MET A 1 -24.18 1.22 -13.05
N SER A 2 -25.08 1.46 -12.11
CA SER A 2 -26.22 2.36 -12.37
C SER A 2 -25.75 3.83 -12.32
N SER A 3 -26.38 4.71 -13.13
CA SER A 3 -26.09 6.17 -13.11
C SER A 3 -26.17 6.79 -11.71
N LYS A 4 -26.97 6.19 -10.81
CA LYS A 4 -27.08 6.61 -9.40
C LYS A 4 -25.80 6.31 -8.62
N ILE A 5 -25.23 5.11 -8.79
CA ILE A 5 -23.98 4.70 -8.11
C ILE A 5 -22.81 5.53 -8.62
N GLU A 6 -22.70 5.75 -9.93
CA GLU A 6 -21.66 6.59 -10.50
C GLU A 6 -21.65 7.99 -9.90
N LYS A 7 -22.83 8.62 -9.76
CA LYS A 7 -22.94 9.93 -9.09
C LYS A 7 -22.48 9.89 -7.63
N MET A 8 -22.86 8.84 -6.86
CA MET A 8 -22.41 8.68 -5.48
C MET A 8 -20.89 8.55 -5.39
N LEU A 9 -20.25 7.79 -6.31
CA LEU A 9 -18.80 7.60 -6.31
C LEU A 9 -18.05 8.88 -6.68
N VAL A 10 -18.56 9.66 -7.65
CA VAL A 10 -17.99 10.98 -7.97
C VAL A 10 -18.07 11.91 -6.76
N GLN A 11 -19.22 12.01 -6.09
CA GLN A 11 -19.35 12.82 -4.88
C GLN A 11 -18.47 12.32 -3.74
N ALA A 12 -18.33 11.00 -3.58
CA ALA A 12 -17.43 10.43 -2.58
C ALA A 12 -15.98 10.81 -2.85
N PHE A 13 -15.57 10.77 -4.12
CA PHE A 13 -14.22 11.19 -4.53
C PHE A 13 -13.99 12.69 -4.24
N GLU A 14 -14.93 13.57 -4.58
CA GLU A 14 -14.87 15.00 -4.26
C GLU A 14 -14.72 15.23 -2.74
N HIS A 15 -15.49 14.50 -1.92
CA HIS A 15 -15.33 14.55 -0.46
C HIS A 15 -13.96 14.06 0.02
N VAL A 16 -13.35 13.07 -0.63
CA VAL A 16 -11.99 12.63 -0.31
C VAL A 16 -10.97 13.71 -0.62
N GLU A 17 -11.08 14.37 -1.77
CA GLU A 17 -10.20 15.47 -2.17
C GLU A 17 -10.30 16.67 -1.20
N ASP A 18 -11.51 16.94 -0.69
CA ASP A 18 -11.76 17.99 0.30
C ASP A 18 -11.38 17.59 1.74
N GLY A 19 -10.91 16.34 1.97
CA GLY A 19 -10.61 15.81 3.30
C GLY A 19 -11.84 15.43 4.14
N ASN A 20 -13.03 15.47 3.55
CA ASN A 20 -14.31 15.14 4.18
C ASN A 20 -14.55 13.61 4.22
N TYR A 21 -13.58 12.86 4.74
CA TYR A 21 -13.57 11.39 4.69
C TYR A 21 -14.82 10.73 5.28
N SER A 22 -15.42 11.33 6.32
CA SER A 22 -16.63 10.79 6.95
C SER A 22 -17.84 10.81 6.02
N ASP A 23 -17.96 11.84 5.18
CA ASP A 23 -19.08 11.95 4.23
C ASP A 23 -18.82 11.07 3.01
N ALA A 24 -17.58 10.96 2.54
CA ALA A 24 -17.18 9.98 1.54
C ALA A 24 -17.55 8.55 1.97
N LEU A 25 -17.24 8.16 3.21
CA LEU A 25 -17.56 6.83 3.75
C LEU A 25 -19.06 6.53 3.74
N LYS A 26 -19.92 7.51 4.04
CA LYS A 26 -21.39 7.34 3.96
C LYS A 26 -21.84 7.03 2.53
N LEU A 27 -21.24 7.70 1.53
CA LEU A 27 -21.57 7.49 0.12
C LEU A 27 -21.09 6.11 -0.35
N TYR A 28 -19.89 5.67 0.04
CA TYR A 28 -19.44 4.30 -0.23
C TYR A 28 -20.32 3.26 0.43
N ASP A 29 -20.80 3.50 1.66
CA ASP A 29 -21.72 2.59 2.34
C ASP A 29 -23.06 2.50 1.63
N LEU A 30 -23.58 3.61 1.09
CA LEU A 30 -24.80 3.62 0.27
C LEU A 30 -24.60 2.87 -1.06
N ALA A 31 -23.47 3.09 -1.74
CA ALA A 31 -23.15 2.40 -2.97
C ALA A 31 -23.00 0.88 -2.75
N LEU A 32 -22.38 0.46 -1.63
CA LEU A 32 -22.23 -0.95 -1.25
C LEU A 32 -23.54 -1.62 -0.81
N LYS A 33 -24.59 -0.87 -0.46
CA LYS A 33 -25.95 -1.45 -0.27
C LYS A 33 -26.57 -1.87 -1.60
N GLU A 34 -26.28 -1.14 -2.66
CA GLU A 34 -26.77 -1.45 -4.01
C GLU A 34 -25.88 -2.51 -4.71
N GLU A 35 -24.56 -2.42 -4.53
CA GLU A 35 -23.57 -3.35 -5.11
C GLU A 35 -22.64 -3.92 -4.01
N PRO A 36 -23.11 -4.88 -3.18
CA PRO A 36 -22.33 -5.38 -2.02
C PRO A 36 -21.03 -6.08 -2.37
N ALA A 37 -20.95 -6.62 -3.58
CA ALA A 37 -19.80 -7.39 -4.08
C ALA A 37 -18.97 -6.61 -5.11
N ASN A 38 -18.94 -5.29 -5.04
CA ASN A 38 -18.11 -4.47 -5.91
C ASN A 38 -16.74 -4.24 -5.28
N PRO A 39 -15.65 -4.87 -5.79
CA PRO A 39 -14.33 -4.75 -5.19
C PRO A 39 -13.75 -3.34 -5.31
N SER A 40 -14.05 -2.59 -6.37
CA SER A 40 -13.55 -1.22 -6.55
C SER A 40 -14.08 -0.29 -5.46
N ILE A 41 -15.40 -0.35 -5.16
CA ILE A 41 -15.98 0.46 -4.08
C ILE A 41 -15.38 0.10 -2.72
N LEU A 42 -15.11 -1.19 -2.48
CA LEU A 42 -14.45 -1.63 -1.25
C LEU A 42 -13.02 -1.10 -1.16
N ILE A 43 -12.28 -1.05 -2.27
CA ILE A 43 -10.92 -0.52 -2.30
C ILE A 43 -10.92 0.97 -1.98
N ASP A 44 -11.77 1.76 -2.64
CA ASP A 44 -11.89 3.20 -2.40
C ASP A 44 -12.30 3.52 -0.96
N LYS A 45 -13.27 2.74 -0.43
CA LYS A 45 -13.64 2.82 0.99
C LYS A 45 -12.47 2.48 1.91
N GLY A 46 -11.70 1.45 1.60
CA GLY A 46 -10.52 1.06 2.35
C GLY A 46 -9.46 2.16 2.36
N ALA A 47 -9.17 2.79 1.21
CA ALA A 47 -8.25 3.91 1.09
C ALA A 47 -8.73 5.13 1.91
N THR A 48 -10.01 5.44 1.86
CA THR A 48 -10.61 6.52 2.66
C THR A 48 -10.50 6.25 4.16
N LEU A 49 -10.71 4.99 4.59
CA LEU A 49 -10.51 4.58 5.99
C LEU A 49 -9.05 4.71 6.42
N GLN A 50 -8.11 4.40 5.52
CA GLN A 50 -6.67 4.56 5.76
C GLN A 50 -6.30 6.02 5.92
N ASN A 51 -6.79 6.92 5.06
CA ASN A 51 -6.61 8.36 5.18
C ASN A 51 -7.18 8.92 6.49
N LEU A 52 -8.26 8.32 6.99
CA LEU A 52 -8.85 8.66 8.30
C LEU A 52 -8.11 8.01 9.49
N GLY A 53 -7.01 7.30 9.25
CA GLY A 53 -6.23 6.61 10.30
C GLY A 53 -6.87 5.34 10.86
N LYS A 54 -7.98 4.87 10.27
CA LYS A 54 -8.70 3.66 10.70
C LYS A 54 -8.12 2.40 10.05
N LEU A 55 -6.82 2.17 10.25
CA LEU A 55 -6.03 1.15 9.56
C LEU A 55 -6.64 -0.27 9.68
N LYS A 56 -7.05 -0.68 10.88
CA LYS A 56 -7.67 -2.00 11.09
C LYS A 56 -8.96 -2.21 10.30
N LEU A 57 -9.77 -1.15 10.13
CA LEU A 57 -10.97 -1.20 9.33
C LEU A 57 -10.65 -1.20 7.83
N ALA A 58 -9.64 -0.44 7.42
CA ALA A 58 -9.12 -0.45 6.04
C ALA A 58 -8.69 -1.87 5.65
N ILE A 59 -7.83 -2.51 6.45
CA ILE A 59 -7.37 -3.89 6.22
C ILE A 59 -8.54 -4.87 6.06
N LYS A 60 -9.53 -4.83 6.99
CA LYS A 60 -10.74 -5.67 6.88
C LYS A 60 -11.55 -5.39 5.60
N THR A 61 -11.53 -4.15 5.13
CA THR A 61 -12.27 -3.76 3.91
C THR A 61 -11.53 -4.26 2.67
N TYR A 62 -10.20 -4.17 2.64
CA TYR A 62 -9.38 -4.78 1.58
C TYR A 62 -9.50 -6.32 1.58
N ASP A 63 -9.59 -6.97 2.75
CA ASP A 63 -9.85 -8.40 2.83
C ASP A 63 -11.18 -8.80 2.17
N LYS A 64 -12.22 -7.98 2.32
CA LYS A 64 -13.49 -8.20 1.61
C LYS A 64 -13.33 -8.06 0.10
N ALA A 65 -12.59 -7.05 -0.36
CA ALA A 65 -12.30 -6.86 -1.79
C ALA A 65 -11.53 -8.06 -2.36
N LEU A 66 -10.52 -8.55 -1.64
CA LEU A 66 -9.70 -9.69 -2.05
C LEU A 66 -10.44 -11.04 -1.98
N LYS A 67 -11.47 -11.18 -1.15
CA LYS A 67 -12.37 -12.36 -1.20
C LYS A 67 -13.19 -12.40 -2.49
N ILE A 68 -13.52 -11.26 -3.05
CA ILE A 68 -14.29 -11.15 -4.31
C ILE A 68 -13.35 -11.25 -5.51
N SER A 69 -12.21 -10.58 -5.45
CA SER A 69 -11.20 -10.53 -6.50
C SER A 69 -9.80 -10.79 -5.90
N PRO A 70 -9.39 -12.07 -5.76
CA PRO A 70 -8.13 -12.43 -5.08
C PRO A 70 -6.86 -11.90 -5.74
N GLU A 71 -6.91 -11.66 -7.05
CA GLU A 71 -5.80 -11.15 -7.86
C GLU A 71 -5.89 -9.64 -8.12
N ASN A 72 -6.66 -8.91 -7.32
CA ASN A 72 -6.73 -7.46 -7.45
C ASN A 72 -5.45 -6.81 -6.91
N LEU A 73 -4.65 -6.27 -7.83
CA LEU A 73 -3.35 -5.68 -7.53
C LEU A 73 -3.46 -4.49 -6.57
N ASP A 74 -4.43 -3.60 -6.81
CA ASP A 74 -4.61 -2.40 -5.99
C ASP A 74 -5.01 -2.76 -4.55
N ALA A 75 -5.90 -3.75 -4.38
CA ALA A 75 -6.30 -4.24 -3.06
C ALA A 75 -5.11 -4.84 -2.30
N LEU A 76 -4.24 -5.60 -2.97
CA LEU A 76 -3.03 -6.18 -2.37
C LEU A 76 -2.03 -5.09 -1.96
N LEU A 77 -1.77 -4.13 -2.83
CA LEU A 77 -0.85 -3.01 -2.55
C LEU A 77 -1.34 -2.15 -1.39
N ASN A 78 -2.61 -1.76 -1.43
CA ASN A 78 -3.20 -0.92 -0.39
C ASN A 78 -3.30 -1.65 0.96
N LYS A 79 -3.67 -2.94 0.96
CA LYS A 79 -3.65 -3.77 2.17
C LYS A 79 -2.24 -3.86 2.75
N GLY A 80 -1.24 -4.10 1.90
CA GLY A 80 0.16 -4.13 2.31
C GLY A 80 0.61 -2.82 2.93
N ALA A 81 0.24 -1.67 2.33
CA ALA A 81 0.56 -0.35 2.87
C ALA A 81 -0.11 -0.10 4.23
N ALA A 82 -1.38 -0.50 4.39
CA ALA A 82 -2.08 -0.39 5.67
C ALA A 82 -1.46 -1.29 6.76
N LEU A 83 -1.04 -2.50 6.40
CA LEU A 83 -0.33 -3.42 7.30
C LEU A 83 1.05 -2.88 7.68
N HIS A 84 1.79 -2.29 6.74
CA HIS A 84 3.05 -1.62 7.02
C HIS A 84 2.87 -0.48 8.04
N SER A 85 1.82 0.34 7.87
CA SER A 85 1.48 1.42 8.80
C SER A 85 1.03 0.91 10.18
N GLU A 86 0.54 -0.33 10.29
CA GLU A 86 0.27 -1.04 11.55
C GLU A 86 1.51 -1.78 12.09
N GLU A 87 2.70 -1.53 11.52
CA GLU A 87 3.98 -2.17 11.88
C GLU A 87 3.99 -3.71 11.68
N LYS A 88 3.03 -4.22 10.91
CA LYS A 88 2.90 -5.64 10.55
C LYS A 88 3.69 -5.95 9.28
N TYR A 89 5.00 -5.75 9.36
CA TYR A 89 5.89 -5.78 8.19
C TYR A 89 5.92 -7.12 7.47
N LEU A 90 5.86 -8.24 8.17
CA LEU A 90 5.84 -9.58 7.54
C LEU A 90 4.55 -9.79 6.74
N GLU A 91 3.39 -9.45 7.32
CA GLU A 91 2.11 -9.56 6.62
C GLU A 91 2.03 -8.58 5.42
N ALA A 92 2.63 -7.39 5.55
CA ALA A 92 2.75 -6.45 4.44
C ALA A 92 3.58 -7.04 3.28
N ILE A 93 4.72 -7.66 3.60
CA ILE A 93 5.60 -8.33 2.61
C ILE A 93 4.84 -9.46 1.89
N GLU A 94 4.02 -10.24 2.59
CA GLU A 94 3.19 -11.27 1.96
C GLU A 94 2.22 -10.69 0.93
N CYS A 95 1.60 -9.53 1.22
CA CYS A 95 0.75 -8.83 0.26
C CYS A 95 1.54 -8.37 -0.98
N TYR A 96 2.74 -7.82 -0.79
CA TYR A 96 3.59 -7.38 -1.91
C TYR A 96 4.12 -8.57 -2.72
N ASP A 97 4.42 -9.69 -2.08
CA ASP A 97 4.81 -10.92 -2.77
C ASP A 97 3.65 -11.50 -3.60
N ALA A 98 2.42 -11.43 -3.08
CA ALA A 98 1.23 -11.78 -3.85
C ALA A 98 1.06 -10.85 -5.07
N ALA A 99 1.22 -9.54 -4.89
CA ALA A 99 1.20 -8.56 -5.98
C ALA A 99 2.28 -8.86 -7.04
N LEU A 100 3.49 -9.22 -6.63
CA LEU A 100 4.61 -9.56 -7.53
C LEU A 100 4.44 -10.91 -8.25
N LYS A 101 3.59 -11.80 -7.76
CA LYS A 101 3.19 -13.01 -8.50
C LYS A 101 2.27 -12.66 -9.67
N ILE A 102 1.42 -11.66 -9.51
CA ILE A 102 0.49 -11.17 -10.53
C ILE A 102 1.26 -10.32 -11.56
N ASP A 103 1.97 -9.30 -11.08
CA ASP A 103 2.82 -8.44 -11.91
C ASP A 103 4.26 -8.40 -11.38
N LYS A 104 5.15 -9.17 -12.03
CA LYS A 104 6.59 -9.24 -11.68
C LYS A 104 7.33 -7.93 -11.89
N LYS A 105 6.75 -6.97 -12.63
CA LYS A 105 7.30 -5.66 -12.93
C LYS A 105 6.61 -4.53 -12.16
N CYS A 106 5.83 -4.84 -11.13
CA CYS A 106 5.24 -3.84 -10.26
C CYS A 106 6.33 -3.14 -9.43
N ALA A 107 6.83 -1.99 -9.89
CA ALA A 107 7.86 -1.22 -9.20
C ALA A 107 7.40 -0.79 -7.79
N MET A 108 6.11 -0.45 -7.64
CA MET A 108 5.52 -0.08 -6.35
C MET A 108 5.58 -1.21 -5.32
N ALA A 109 5.21 -2.45 -5.72
CA ALA A 109 5.30 -3.60 -4.83
C ALA A 109 6.73 -3.88 -4.38
N LEU A 110 7.70 -3.74 -5.29
CA LEU A 110 9.13 -3.88 -4.97
C LEU A 110 9.59 -2.81 -3.98
N ALA A 111 9.24 -1.55 -4.20
CA ALA A 111 9.63 -0.46 -3.32
C ALA A 111 9.01 -0.61 -1.92
N TYR A 112 7.73 -0.88 -1.82
CA TYR A 112 7.03 -1.07 -0.54
C TYR A 112 7.53 -2.30 0.22
N LYS A 113 7.87 -3.39 -0.49
CA LYS A 113 8.57 -4.53 0.13
C LYS A 113 9.92 -4.11 0.67
N GLY A 114 10.68 -3.30 -0.07
CA GLY A 114 11.94 -2.72 0.38
C GLY A 114 11.78 -1.89 1.66
N LEU A 115 10.74 -1.04 1.74
CA LEU A 115 10.44 -0.26 2.95
C LEU A 115 10.20 -1.18 4.16
N SER A 116 9.32 -2.17 4.03
CA SER A 116 9.03 -3.11 5.11
C SER A 116 10.26 -3.90 5.56
N LEU A 117 11.14 -4.27 4.63
CA LEU A 117 12.41 -4.92 4.95
C LEU A 117 13.36 -3.96 5.67
N GLY A 118 13.38 -2.68 5.30
CA GLY A 118 14.15 -1.64 5.99
C GLY A 118 13.76 -1.48 7.44
N GLU A 119 12.46 -1.41 7.74
CA GLU A 119 11.92 -1.35 9.11
C GLU A 119 12.25 -2.59 9.96
N MET A 120 12.55 -3.71 9.30
CA MET A 120 13.00 -4.96 9.94
C MET A 120 14.54 -5.05 10.04
N ASP A 121 15.27 -3.96 9.87
CA ASP A 121 16.74 -3.90 9.85
C ASP A 121 17.42 -4.74 8.74
N LYS A 122 16.64 -5.24 7.76
CA LYS A 122 17.15 -6.01 6.62
C LYS A 122 17.61 -5.11 5.48
N LEU A 123 18.50 -4.16 5.81
CA LEU A 123 18.91 -3.07 4.91
C LEU A 123 19.48 -3.54 3.57
N GLN A 124 20.26 -4.64 3.54
CA GLN A 124 20.84 -5.16 2.29
C GLN A 124 19.76 -5.69 1.34
N GLU A 125 18.76 -6.39 1.89
CA GLU A 125 17.63 -6.90 1.12
C GLU A 125 16.75 -5.73 0.63
N ALA A 126 16.49 -4.74 1.49
CA ALA A 126 15.78 -3.52 1.13
C ALA A 126 16.42 -2.81 -0.07
N ILE A 127 17.73 -2.56 -0.01
CA ILE A 127 18.50 -1.94 -1.11
C ILE A 127 18.38 -2.74 -2.41
N LYS A 128 18.41 -4.08 -2.34
CA LYS A 128 18.23 -4.94 -3.51
C LYS A 128 16.85 -4.74 -4.15
N HIS A 129 15.80 -4.63 -3.33
CA HIS A 129 14.43 -4.41 -3.81
C HIS A 129 14.25 -3.01 -4.40
N PHE A 130 14.81 -1.96 -3.79
CA PHE A 130 14.80 -0.60 -4.36
C PHE A 130 15.54 -0.53 -5.69
N LYS A 131 16.71 -1.15 -5.81
CA LYS A 131 17.43 -1.23 -7.10
C LYS A 131 16.59 -1.91 -8.17
N LYS A 132 15.87 -2.98 -7.82
CA LYS A 132 15.01 -3.68 -8.75
C LYS A 132 13.82 -2.80 -9.16
N ALA A 133 13.20 -2.06 -8.24
CA ALA A 133 12.15 -1.10 -8.56
C ALA A 133 12.66 -0.03 -9.55
N LEU A 134 13.85 0.55 -9.30
CA LEU A 134 14.48 1.54 -10.16
C LEU A 134 14.93 0.99 -11.52
N SER A 135 15.16 -0.31 -11.64
CA SER A 135 15.43 -0.94 -12.94
C SER A 135 14.18 -1.01 -13.83
N ILE A 136 13.00 -0.93 -13.23
CA ILE A 136 11.70 -0.93 -13.90
C ILE A 136 11.25 0.51 -14.16
N ASP A 137 11.28 1.34 -13.13
CA ASP A 137 10.97 2.77 -13.20
C ASP A 137 12.15 3.58 -12.62
N LYS A 138 12.94 4.19 -13.52
CA LYS A 138 14.14 4.96 -13.16
C LYS A 138 13.85 6.24 -12.39
N HIS A 139 12.64 6.76 -12.52
CA HIS A 139 12.18 8.01 -11.91
C HIS A 139 11.29 7.79 -10.67
N TYR A 140 11.31 6.58 -10.11
CA TYR A 140 10.53 6.29 -8.92
C TYR A 140 11.21 6.85 -7.66
N ASP A 141 10.89 8.09 -7.33
CA ASP A 141 11.53 8.88 -6.26
C ASP A 141 11.56 8.16 -4.91
N LEU A 142 10.45 7.54 -4.51
CA LEU A 142 10.37 6.78 -3.26
C LEU A 142 11.47 5.71 -3.19
N ALA A 143 11.65 4.94 -4.25
CA ALA A 143 12.67 3.88 -4.29
C ALA A 143 14.09 4.45 -4.31
N SER A 144 14.31 5.60 -4.98
CA SER A 144 15.62 6.26 -5.02
C SER A 144 16.01 6.79 -3.65
N ILE A 145 15.15 7.58 -3.02
CA ILE A 145 15.39 8.18 -1.70
C ILE A 145 15.60 7.09 -0.64
N SER A 146 14.70 6.10 -0.59
CA SER A 146 14.77 5.03 0.40
C SER A 146 16.01 4.15 0.23
N LYS A 147 16.46 3.92 -1.01
CA LYS A 147 17.73 3.22 -1.30
C LYS A 147 18.91 3.98 -0.73
N ASP A 148 18.99 5.28 -0.98
CA ASP A 148 20.11 6.10 -0.55
C ASP A 148 20.17 6.18 0.99
N MET A 149 19.04 6.39 1.65
CA MET A 149 18.92 6.35 3.13
C MET A 149 19.39 5.01 3.71
N ALA A 150 18.94 3.89 3.14
CA ALA A 150 19.34 2.56 3.59
C ALA A 150 20.84 2.29 3.38
N GLN A 151 21.43 2.81 2.31
CA GLN A 151 22.87 2.70 2.05
C GLN A 151 23.70 3.51 3.06
N GLU A 152 23.29 4.73 3.36
CA GLU A 152 23.94 5.58 4.37
C GLU A 152 23.89 4.95 5.76
N LEU A 153 22.73 4.44 6.15
CA LEU A 153 22.57 3.75 7.42
C LEU A 153 23.46 2.52 7.52
N LEU A 154 23.48 1.70 6.47
CA LEU A 154 24.33 0.50 6.41
C LEU A 154 25.83 0.86 6.52
N LYS A 155 26.26 1.96 5.89
CA LYS A 155 27.63 2.49 5.98
C LYS A 155 27.96 2.91 7.41
N SER A 156 27.10 3.70 8.03
CA SER A 156 27.24 4.16 9.42
C SER A 156 27.39 3.00 10.41
N ILE A 157 26.57 1.94 10.26
CA ILE A 157 26.66 0.75 11.11
C ILE A 157 28.02 0.04 10.96
N LYS A 158 28.53 -0.09 9.72
CA LYS A 158 29.83 -0.71 9.46
C LYS A 158 31.00 0.10 10.07
N GLU A 159 30.95 1.42 9.94
CA GLU A 159 31.98 2.32 10.52
C GLU A 159 32.02 2.27 12.05
N LYS A 160 30.86 2.19 12.69
CA LYS A 160 30.77 2.04 14.15
C LYS A 160 31.35 0.69 14.61
N LYS A 161 31.07 -0.39 13.91
CA LYS A 161 31.61 -1.73 14.22
C LYS A 161 33.12 -1.82 14.06
N SER A 162 33.69 -1.12 13.07
CA SER A 162 35.15 -1.10 12.86
C SER A 162 35.92 -0.27 13.89
N LYS A 163 35.27 0.66 14.59
CA LYS A 163 35.88 1.49 15.66
C LYS A 163 35.83 0.84 17.05
N THR A 164 35.04 -0.22 17.20
CA THR A 164 34.85 -0.95 18.49
C THR A 164 35.62 -2.28 18.54
N GLN A 165 36.33 -2.62 17.48
CA GLN A 165 37.33 -3.71 17.41
C GLN A 165 38.76 -3.16 17.47
#